data_91aba10a77c40a2404db6d630bb4a6e6
#
_entry.id   91aba10a77c40a2404db6d630bb4a6e6
#
_cell.length_a   1.000
_cell.length_b   1.000
_cell.length_c   1.000
_cell.angle_alpha   90.00
_cell.angle_beta   90.00
_cell.angle_gamma   90.00
#
_symmetry.space_group_name_H-M   'P 1'
#
loop_
_entity.id
_entity.type
_entity.pdbx_description
1 polymer ?
#
loop_
_entity_poly.entity_id
_entity_poly.type
_entity_poly.pdbx_seq_one_letter_code
_entity_poly.pdbx_strand_id
1 'polypeptide(L)'
;MVFTVAPVEPTQPAPERQPKEISYKPQPQSKKEPISRLANELIQLSGFAAQLMLQSHLVHLNFEGGNFFGVHEFTKGQYKKHQKQLDRFGELTRSLDFLMPMCSKGLLGSCKKFEHIKAYEGPAMLITYYENLECFGMCAKNVAKLAAKMDAFDIENYCGEVIEDCFTAAWQIKATLRCN
;
A
#
# COMPACT_ATOMS: atom_id res chain seq x y z
N MET A 1 -1.69 59.87 10.91
CA MET A 1 -0.37 59.30 10.52
C MET A 1 -0.63 58.36 9.35
N VAL A 2 -0.15 58.69 8.16
CA VAL A 2 -0.30 57.88 6.95
C VAL A 2 1.01 57.10 6.83
N PHE A 3 0.92 55.77 6.93
CA PHE A 3 2.08 54.90 6.69
C PHE A 3 2.26 54.72 5.18
N THR A 4 3.29 55.30 4.63
CA THR A 4 3.76 55.04 3.25
C THR A 4 4.56 53.75 3.24
N VAL A 5 4.00 52.69 2.57
CA VAL A 5 4.73 51.46 2.31
C VAL A 5 5.71 51.70 1.15
N ALA A 6 6.99 51.48 1.37
CA ALA A 6 8.00 51.54 0.33
C ALA A 6 7.76 50.46 -0.75
N PRO A 7 8.04 50.77 -2.04
CA PRO A 7 7.90 49.78 -3.11
C PRO A 7 8.90 48.63 -2.92
N VAL A 8 8.37 47.38 -2.97
CA VAL A 8 9.21 46.18 -2.94
C VAL A 8 9.83 46.02 -4.33
N GLU A 9 11.15 46.02 -4.43
CA GLU A 9 11.83 45.71 -5.67
C GLU A 9 11.54 44.28 -6.14
N PRO A 10 11.36 44.04 -7.44
CA PRO A 10 11.12 42.71 -7.95
C PRO A 10 12.35 41.83 -7.74
N THR A 11 12.22 40.81 -6.90
CA THR A 11 13.25 39.79 -6.70
C THR A 11 13.51 39.05 -8.02
N GLN A 12 14.78 38.98 -8.40
CA GLN A 12 15.21 38.21 -9.57
C GLN A 12 14.74 36.74 -9.45
N PRO A 13 14.24 36.13 -10.53
CA PRO A 13 13.87 34.72 -10.48
C PRO A 13 15.09 33.87 -10.13
N ALA A 14 14.89 32.95 -9.19
CA ALA A 14 15.93 32.00 -8.79
C ALA A 14 16.42 31.20 -10.01
N PRO A 15 17.71 30.91 -10.15
CA PRO A 15 18.23 30.16 -11.28
C PRO A 15 17.55 28.81 -11.38
N GLU A 16 17.04 28.51 -12.56
CA GLU A 16 16.42 27.21 -12.89
C GLU A 16 17.41 26.09 -12.61
N ARG A 17 17.12 25.27 -11.61
CA ARG A 17 17.91 24.06 -11.34
C ARG A 17 17.61 23.06 -12.45
N GLN A 18 18.53 22.89 -13.39
CA GLN A 18 18.49 21.79 -14.32
C GLN A 18 18.47 20.47 -13.53
N PRO A 19 17.52 19.54 -13.81
CA PRO A 19 17.49 18.24 -13.16
C PRO A 19 18.83 17.55 -13.45
N LYS A 20 19.62 17.27 -12.41
CA LYS A 20 20.77 16.39 -12.54
C LYS A 20 20.22 15.02 -12.93
N GLU A 21 20.60 14.54 -14.10
CA GLU A 21 20.32 13.19 -14.54
C GLU A 21 20.97 12.23 -13.54
N ILE A 22 20.18 11.70 -12.60
CA ILE A 22 20.63 10.66 -11.69
C ILE A 22 20.67 9.39 -12.52
N SER A 23 21.83 9.04 -13.06
CA SER A 23 22.02 7.78 -13.74
C SER A 23 21.90 6.66 -12.68
N TYR A 24 20.74 6.03 -12.62
CA TYR A 24 20.53 4.82 -11.84
C TYR A 24 21.38 3.70 -12.46
N LYS A 25 22.47 3.34 -11.81
CA LYS A 25 23.20 2.11 -12.17
C LYS A 25 22.43 0.95 -11.55
N PRO A 26 21.85 0.04 -12.34
CA PRO A 26 21.26 -1.18 -11.81
C PRO A 26 22.30 -1.90 -10.96
N GLN A 27 21.94 -2.32 -9.77
CA GLN A 27 22.80 -3.16 -8.95
C GLN A 27 23.08 -4.47 -9.70
N PRO A 28 24.32 -5.03 -9.64
CA PRO A 28 24.63 -6.27 -10.32
C PRO A 28 23.70 -7.39 -9.84
N GLN A 29 22.96 -7.96 -10.78
CA GLN A 29 21.99 -9.05 -10.58
C GLN A 29 22.70 -10.41 -10.34
N SER A 30 23.68 -10.49 -9.45
CA SER A 30 24.35 -11.76 -9.11
C SER A 30 23.74 -12.46 -7.89
N LYS A 31 22.55 -12.02 -7.43
CA LYS A 31 21.86 -12.67 -6.30
C LYS A 31 21.12 -13.91 -6.81
N LYS A 32 21.27 -15.02 -6.07
CA LYS A 32 20.62 -16.30 -6.38
C LYS A 32 19.14 -16.09 -6.72
N GLU A 33 18.70 -16.66 -7.84
CA GLU A 33 17.35 -16.51 -8.41
C GLU A 33 16.19 -16.64 -7.39
N PRO A 34 16.24 -17.55 -6.38
CA PRO A 34 15.20 -17.62 -5.36
C PRO A 34 15.06 -16.36 -4.52
N ILE A 35 16.16 -15.70 -4.14
CA ILE A 35 16.14 -14.47 -3.31
C ILE A 35 15.56 -13.30 -4.10
N SER A 36 15.94 -13.15 -5.38
CA SER A 36 15.38 -12.09 -6.22
C SER A 36 13.87 -12.28 -6.45
N ARG A 37 13.41 -13.53 -6.56
CA ARG A 37 11.99 -13.85 -6.64
C ARG A 37 11.25 -13.45 -5.36
N LEU A 38 11.76 -13.81 -4.18
CA LEU A 38 11.15 -13.45 -2.89
C LEU A 38 11.08 -11.93 -2.73
N ALA A 39 12.14 -11.20 -3.05
CA ALA A 39 12.16 -9.74 -3.01
C ALA A 39 11.13 -9.11 -3.96
N ASN A 40 10.98 -9.64 -5.17
CA ASN A 40 9.96 -9.18 -6.13
C ASN A 40 8.53 -9.42 -5.63
N GLU A 41 8.28 -10.55 -4.99
CA GLU A 41 6.96 -10.84 -4.38
C GLU A 41 6.68 -9.89 -3.20
N LEU A 42 7.68 -9.56 -2.37
CA LEU A 42 7.54 -8.58 -1.30
C LEU A 42 7.25 -7.17 -1.85
N ILE A 43 7.88 -6.77 -2.96
CA ILE A 43 7.58 -5.51 -3.65
C ILE A 43 6.12 -5.50 -4.15
N GLN A 44 5.63 -6.62 -4.68
CA GLN A 44 4.22 -6.72 -5.09
C GLN A 44 3.27 -6.61 -3.90
N LEU A 45 3.57 -7.24 -2.75
CA LEU A 45 2.78 -7.07 -1.53
C LEU A 45 2.83 -5.63 -1.01
N SER A 46 3.98 -4.95 -1.10
CA SER A 46 4.08 -3.52 -0.76
C SER A 46 3.18 -2.67 -1.64
N GLY A 47 3.17 -2.92 -2.95
CA GLY A 47 2.29 -2.23 -3.90
C GLY A 47 0.82 -2.49 -3.62
N PHE A 48 0.47 -3.71 -3.23
CA PHE A 48 -0.90 -4.07 -2.85
C PHE A 48 -1.32 -3.35 -1.56
N ALA A 49 -0.48 -3.36 -0.52
CA ALA A 49 -0.73 -2.64 0.72
C ALA A 49 -0.91 -1.13 0.50
N ALA A 50 -0.11 -0.52 -0.39
CA ALA A 50 -0.25 0.88 -0.77
C ALA A 50 -1.62 1.17 -1.43
N GLN A 51 -2.09 0.28 -2.32
CA GLN A 51 -3.39 0.41 -2.96
C GLN A 51 -4.54 0.21 -1.96
N LEU A 52 -4.44 -0.78 -1.05
CA LEU A 52 -5.42 -0.99 0.02
C LEU A 52 -5.47 0.20 0.99
N MET A 53 -4.32 0.80 1.31
CA MET A 53 -4.26 2.01 2.14
C MET A 53 -5.06 3.15 1.50
N LEU A 54 -4.84 3.42 0.22
CA LEU A 54 -5.58 4.46 -0.50
C LEU A 54 -7.06 4.11 -0.61
N GLN A 55 -7.40 2.87 -0.97
CA GLN A 55 -8.79 2.44 -1.14
C GLN A 55 -9.56 2.51 0.17
N SER A 56 -9.02 1.99 1.28
CA SER A 56 -9.68 2.07 2.58
C SER A 56 -9.84 3.50 3.08
N HIS A 57 -8.87 4.38 2.76
CA HIS A 57 -9.00 5.80 3.08
C HIS A 57 -10.09 6.48 2.23
N LEU A 58 -10.21 6.13 0.95
CA LEU A 58 -11.29 6.65 0.09
C LEU A 58 -12.67 6.11 0.51
N VAL A 59 -12.77 4.85 0.93
CA VAL A 59 -14.01 4.31 1.52
C VAL A 59 -14.35 5.05 2.82
N HIS A 60 -13.37 5.30 3.69
CA HIS A 60 -13.54 6.07 4.92
C HIS A 60 -14.15 7.46 4.68
N LEU A 61 -13.78 8.12 3.57
CA LEU A 61 -14.25 9.47 3.23
C LEU A 61 -15.60 9.48 2.49
N ASN A 62 -15.89 8.44 1.69
CA ASN A 62 -17.02 8.47 0.75
C ASN A 62 -18.18 7.54 1.16
N PHE A 63 -18.00 6.69 2.18
CA PHE A 63 -19.08 5.80 2.60
C PHE A 63 -20.21 6.59 3.23
N GLU A 64 -21.43 6.31 2.78
CA GLU A 64 -22.69 6.84 3.35
C GLU A 64 -23.65 5.69 3.60
N GLY A 65 -24.51 5.82 4.61
CA GLY A 65 -25.56 4.84 4.89
C GLY A 65 -25.74 4.51 6.37
N GLY A 66 -26.55 3.50 6.64
CA GLY A 66 -27.06 3.19 7.99
C GLY A 66 -25.98 2.80 9.01
N ASN A 67 -24.84 2.31 8.59
CA ASN A 67 -23.70 1.93 9.48
C ASN A 67 -22.49 2.85 9.27
N PHE A 68 -22.73 4.13 8.95
CA PHE A 68 -21.66 5.09 8.67
C PHE A 68 -20.58 5.11 9.75
N PHE A 69 -20.94 5.28 11.02
CA PHE A 69 -19.95 5.40 12.10
C PHE A 69 -19.10 4.13 12.25
N GLY A 70 -19.72 2.95 12.12
CA GLY A 70 -19.00 1.69 12.22
C GLY A 70 -18.01 1.50 11.07
N VAL A 71 -18.44 1.74 9.84
CA VAL A 71 -17.60 1.64 8.65
C VAL A 71 -16.50 2.70 8.65
N HIS A 72 -16.83 3.93 9.05
CA HIS A 72 -15.89 5.04 9.12
C HIS A 72 -14.72 4.75 10.09
N GLU A 73 -14.99 4.30 11.32
CA GLU A 73 -13.95 3.94 12.28
C GLU A 73 -13.20 2.67 11.88
N PHE A 74 -13.91 1.67 11.34
CA PHE A 74 -13.27 0.45 10.84
C PHE A 74 -12.27 0.76 9.72
N THR A 75 -12.68 1.50 8.71
CA THR A 75 -11.81 1.82 7.55
C THR A 75 -10.67 2.76 7.95
N LYS A 76 -10.86 3.63 8.95
CA LYS A 76 -9.79 4.41 9.58
C LYS A 76 -8.72 3.53 10.22
N GLY A 77 -9.12 2.46 10.88
CA GLY A 77 -8.21 1.43 11.39
C GLY A 77 -7.44 0.74 10.26
N GLN A 78 -8.17 0.41 9.18
CA GLN A 78 -7.61 -0.33 8.05
C GLN A 78 -6.54 0.47 7.29
N TYR A 79 -6.77 1.74 6.92
CA TYR A 79 -5.74 2.48 6.18
C TYR A 79 -4.46 2.68 6.99
N LYS A 80 -4.56 2.85 8.31
CA LYS A 80 -3.40 2.91 9.21
C LYS A 80 -2.65 1.57 9.28
N LYS A 81 -3.39 0.46 9.27
CA LYS A 81 -2.82 -0.89 9.23
C LYS A 81 -2.07 -1.13 7.93
N HIS A 82 -2.69 -0.82 6.79
CA HIS A 82 -2.07 -0.99 5.48
C HIS A 82 -0.84 -0.09 5.29
N GLN A 83 -0.80 1.10 5.91
CA GLN A 83 0.39 1.93 5.94
C GLN A 83 1.56 1.20 6.63
N LYS A 84 1.32 0.57 7.78
CA LYS A 84 2.33 -0.22 8.49
C LYS A 84 2.76 -1.46 7.69
N GLN A 85 1.82 -2.11 7.00
CA GLN A 85 2.11 -3.26 6.15
C GLN A 85 2.99 -2.87 4.96
N LEU A 86 2.71 -1.73 4.31
CA LEU A 86 3.54 -1.16 3.24
C LEU A 86 4.98 -0.94 3.73
N ASP A 87 5.14 -0.29 4.88
CA ASP A 87 6.44 0.00 5.49
C ASP A 87 7.20 -1.30 5.78
N ARG A 88 6.56 -2.23 6.47
CA ARG A 88 7.20 -3.49 6.88
C ARG A 88 7.60 -4.37 5.69
N PHE A 89 6.79 -4.50 4.66
CA PHE A 89 7.18 -5.22 3.44
C PHE A 89 8.34 -4.53 2.72
N GLY A 90 8.37 -3.20 2.74
CA GLY A 90 9.50 -2.42 2.24
C GLY A 90 10.79 -2.73 3.00
N GLU A 91 10.77 -2.74 4.33
CA GLU A 91 11.91 -3.09 5.19
C GLU A 91 12.39 -4.54 4.94
N LEU A 92 11.46 -5.50 4.86
CA LEU A 92 11.78 -6.89 4.53
C LEU A 92 12.42 -7.04 3.14
N THR A 93 11.96 -6.25 2.17
CA THR A 93 12.62 -6.18 0.86
C THR A 93 14.04 -5.64 0.97
N ARG A 94 14.24 -4.61 1.80
CA ARG A 94 15.56 -4.02 2.05
C ARG A 94 16.49 -4.95 2.83
N SER A 95 15.98 -5.75 3.74
CA SER A 95 16.79 -6.76 4.46
C SER A 95 17.36 -7.84 3.53
N LEU A 96 16.70 -8.12 2.41
CA LEU A 96 17.21 -8.97 1.33
C LEU A 96 18.19 -8.23 0.41
N ASP A 97 18.50 -6.94 0.71
CA ASP A 97 19.38 -6.06 -0.06
C ASP A 97 18.85 -5.72 -1.48
N PHE A 98 17.51 -5.62 -1.64
CA PHE A 98 16.87 -5.13 -2.86
C PHE A 98 16.26 -3.75 -2.64
N LEU A 99 16.27 -2.91 -3.70
CA LEU A 99 15.69 -1.58 -3.65
C LEU A 99 14.20 -1.61 -3.94
N MET A 100 13.45 -0.77 -3.22
CA MET A 100 12.05 -0.49 -3.52
C MET A 100 11.91 0.42 -4.75
N PRO A 101 10.77 0.37 -5.47
CA PRO A 101 10.48 1.33 -6.54
C PRO A 101 10.53 2.77 -6.02
N MET A 102 11.24 3.67 -6.73
CA MET A 102 11.45 5.06 -6.31
C MET A 102 10.29 6.01 -6.62
N CYS A 103 9.25 5.55 -7.31
CA CYS A 103 8.10 6.38 -7.62
C CYS A 103 6.78 5.65 -7.35
N SER A 104 5.74 6.42 -7.06
CA SER A 104 4.39 5.89 -6.80
C SER A 104 3.85 5.06 -7.97
N LYS A 105 4.08 5.48 -9.23
CA LYS A 105 3.68 4.73 -10.41
C LYS A 105 4.32 3.33 -10.45
N GLY A 106 5.60 3.23 -10.13
CA GLY A 106 6.31 1.95 -10.08
C GLY A 106 5.83 1.07 -8.93
N LEU A 107 5.62 1.65 -7.75
CA LEU A 107 5.13 0.92 -6.58
C LEU A 107 3.71 0.39 -6.80
N LEU A 108 2.76 1.26 -7.16
CA LEU A 108 1.36 0.85 -7.39
C LEU A 108 1.25 -0.11 -8.57
N GLY A 109 2.03 0.10 -9.63
CA GLY A 109 2.08 -0.76 -10.80
C GLY A 109 2.74 -2.12 -10.59
N SER A 110 3.40 -2.35 -9.44
CA SER A 110 3.97 -3.67 -9.11
C SER A 110 2.90 -4.73 -8.82
N CYS A 111 1.74 -4.32 -8.29
CA CYS A 111 0.59 -5.19 -8.08
C CYS A 111 -0.41 -5.09 -9.23
N LYS A 112 -0.66 -6.22 -9.92
CA LYS A 112 -1.60 -6.29 -11.06
C LYS A 112 -2.97 -6.88 -10.71
N LYS A 113 -3.15 -7.36 -9.49
CA LYS A 113 -4.35 -8.09 -9.06
C LYS A 113 -5.34 -7.23 -8.26
N PHE A 114 -5.13 -5.94 -8.21
CA PHE A 114 -5.96 -5.03 -7.43
C PHE A 114 -7.18 -4.56 -8.23
N GLU A 115 -8.37 -4.64 -7.61
CA GLU A 115 -9.61 -4.13 -8.19
C GLU A 115 -9.96 -2.75 -7.63
N HIS A 116 -10.21 -1.81 -8.53
CA HIS A 116 -10.62 -0.46 -8.15
C HIS A 116 -12.13 -0.40 -7.93
N ILE A 117 -12.55 0.32 -6.88
CA ILE A 117 -13.95 0.65 -6.65
C ILE A 117 -14.43 1.57 -7.78
N LYS A 118 -15.54 1.20 -8.44
CA LYS A 118 -16.11 1.92 -9.58
C LYS A 118 -17.47 2.59 -9.26
N ALA A 119 -18.04 2.27 -8.10
CA ALA A 119 -19.37 2.71 -7.70
C ALA A 119 -19.32 3.38 -6.33
N TYR A 120 -20.19 4.36 -6.10
CA TYR A 120 -20.26 5.09 -4.83
C TYR A 120 -21.27 4.50 -3.84
N GLU A 121 -21.99 3.44 -4.21
CA GLU A 121 -22.91 2.75 -3.30
C GLU A 121 -22.13 2.03 -2.20
N GLY A 122 -22.52 2.27 -0.93
CA GLY A 122 -21.83 1.77 0.24
C GLY A 122 -21.56 0.25 0.21
N PRO A 123 -22.57 -0.61 -0.07
CA PRO A 123 -22.34 -2.06 -0.19
C PRO A 123 -21.34 -2.42 -1.29
N ALA A 124 -21.39 -1.77 -2.46
CA ALA A 124 -20.48 -2.05 -3.57
C ALA A 124 -19.02 -1.69 -3.22
N MET A 125 -18.81 -0.56 -2.53
CA MET A 125 -17.48 -0.19 -2.02
C MET A 125 -16.93 -1.26 -1.07
N LEU A 126 -17.74 -1.73 -0.13
CA LEU A 126 -17.33 -2.73 0.86
C LEU A 126 -17.07 -4.10 0.22
N ILE A 127 -17.87 -4.49 -0.78
CA ILE A 127 -17.68 -5.74 -1.53
C ILE A 127 -16.31 -5.73 -2.22
N THR A 128 -16.02 -4.72 -3.04
CA THR A 128 -14.74 -4.62 -3.72
C THR A 128 -13.56 -4.57 -2.73
N TYR A 129 -13.75 -3.89 -1.60
CA TYR A 129 -12.70 -3.77 -0.60
C TYR A 129 -12.41 -5.12 0.08
N TYR A 130 -13.43 -5.88 0.52
CA TYR A 130 -13.17 -7.19 1.15
C TYR A 130 -12.61 -8.22 0.16
N GLU A 131 -13.01 -8.19 -1.11
CA GLU A 131 -12.45 -9.04 -2.15
C GLU A 131 -10.95 -8.77 -2.36
N ASN A 132 -10.56 -7.50 -2.34
CA ASN A 132 -9.15 -7.13 -2.36
C ASN A 132 -8.40 -7.59 -1.09
N LEU A 133 -9.01 -7.52 0.09
CA LEU A 133 -8.42 -8.06 1.32
C LEU A 133 -8.18 -9.58 1.21
N GLU A 134 -9.15 -10.34 0.72
CA GLU A 134 -9.00 -11.78 0.51
C GLU A 134 -7.91 -12.09 -0.52
N CYS A 135 -7.87 -11.34 -1.63
CA CYS A 135 -6.82 -11.46 -2.63
C CYS A 135 -5.44 -11.17 -2.05
N PHE A 136 -5.31 -10.11 -1.24
CA PHE A 136 -4.06 -9.75 -0.59
C PHE A 136 -3.60 -10.84 0.40
N GLY A 137 -4.52 -11.36 1.24
CA GLY A 137 -4.25 -12.49 2.13
C GLY A 137 -3.77 -13.75 1.38
N MET A 138 -4.37 -14.05 0.22
CA MET A 138 -3.94 -15.16 -0.64
C MET A 138 -2.57 -14.91 -1.28
N CYS A 139 -2.25 -13.68 -1.68
CA CYS A 139 -0.92 -13.32 -2.15
C CYS A 139 0.12 -13.47 -1.03
N ALA A 140 -0.16 -12.97 0.18
CA ALA A 140 0.71 -13.15 1.35
C ALA A 140 0.93 -14.63 1.69
N LYS A 141 -0.11 -15.49 1.58
CA LYS A 141 0.00 -16.94 1.77
C LYS A 141 0.97 -17.59 0.77
N ASN A 142 0.99 -17.12 -0.48
CA ASN A 142 1.94 -17.63 -1.47
C ASN A 142 3.38 -17.21 -1.15
N VAL A 143 3.56 -15.96 -0.67
CA VAL A 143 4.88 -15.46 -0.24
C VAL A 143 5.36 -16.20 1.01
N ALA A 144 4.49 -16.45 2.00
CA ALA A 144 4.82 -17.27 3.18
C ALA A 144 5.36 -18.64 2.77
N LYS A 145 4.69 -19.35 1.84
CA LYS A 145 5.14 -20.65 1.32
C LYS A 145 6.49 -20.56 0.60
N LEU A 146 6.78 -19.45 -0.06
CA LEU A 146 8.07 -19.23 -0.71
C LEU A 146 9.16 -18.96 0.33
N ALA A 147 8.88 -18.13 1.32
CA ALA A 147 9.78 -17.81 2.43
C ALA A 147 10.14 -19.06 3.25
N ALA A 148 9.16 -19.92 3.58
CA ALA A 148 9.36 -21.18 4.28
C ALA A 148 10.35 -22.10 3.54
N LYS A 149 10.30 -22.17 2.21
CA LYS A 149 11.24 -22.97 1.39
C LYS A 149 12.67 -22.43 1.40
N MET A 150 12.86 -21.23 1.91
CA MET A 150 14.14 -20.51 1.95
C MET A 150 14.62 -20.27 3.38
N ASP A 151 13.94 -20.86 4.38
CA ASP A 151 14.19 -20.66 5.81
C ASP A 151 14.14 -19.17 6.23
N ALA A 152 13.37 -18.32 5.51
CA ALA A 152 13.17 -16.92 5.80
C ALA A 152 11.99 -16.75 6.78
N PHE A 153 12.19 -17.19 8.04
CA PHE A 153 11.16 -17.28 9.08
C PHE A 153 10.55 -15.92 9.47
N ASP A 154 11.32 -14.86 9.41
CA ASP A 154 10.85 -13.49 9.68
C ASP A 154 9.82 -13.03 8.63
N ILE A 155 10.03 -13.36 7.35
CA ILE A 155 9.11 -13.07 6.26
C ILE A 155 7.88 -13.97 6.34
N GLU A 156 8.07 -15.27 6.61
CA GLU A 156 6.99 -16.24 6.76
C GLU A 156 6.05 -15.83 7.90
N ASN A 157 6.59 -15.52 9.09
CA ASN A 157 5.83 -15.12 10.26
C ASN A 157 5.03 -13.84 10.01
N TYR A 158 5.67 -12.81 9.43
CA TYR A 158 4.97 -11.57 9.13
C TYR A 158 3.86 -11.75 8.08
N CYS A 159 4.09 -12.58 7.06
CA CYS A 159 3.02 -12.95 6.14
C CYS A 159 1.86 -13.66 6.85
N GLY A 160 2.12 -14.46 7.88
CA GLY A 160 1.10 -15.09 8.73
C GLY A 160 0.21 -14.06 9.41
N GLU A 161 0.80 -13.03 10.02
CA GLU A 161 0.06 -11.92 10.65
C GLU A 161 -0.81 -11.18 9.63
N VAL A 162 -0.27 -10.89 8.44
CA VAL A 162 -1.01 -10.22 7.36
C VAL A 162 -2.19 -11.07 6.87
N ILE A 163 -2.03 -12.39 6.77
CA ILE A 163 -3.11 -13.32 6.38
C ILE A 163 -4.25 -13.27 7.39
N GLU A 164 -3.94 -13.35 8.69
CA GLU A 164 -4.92 -13.26 9.77
C GLU A 164 -5.68 -11.93 9.72
N ASP A 165 -4.95 -10.82 9.61
CA ASP A 165 -5.50 -9.48 9.50
C ASP A 165 -6.50 -9.35 8.34
N CYS A 166 -6.12 -9.85 7.16
CA CYS A 166 -6.93 -9.75 5.95
C CYS A 166 -8.24 -10.53 6.07
N PHE A 167 -8.17 -11.80 6.49
CA PHE A 167 -9.37 -12.63 6.59
C PHE A 167 -10.27 -12.22 7.73
N THR A 168 -9.72 -11.72 8.85
CA THR A 168 -10.50 -11.13 9.94
C THR A 168 -11.25 -9.89 9.46
N ALA A 169 -10.58 -8.96 8.77
CA ALA A 169 -11.21 -7.76 8.23
C ALA A 169 -12.27 -8.10 7.18
N ALA A 170 -11.99 -9.03 6.27
CA ALA A 170 -12.95 -9.49 5.26
C ALA A 170 -14.19 -10.13 5.91
N TRP A 171 -14.01 -10.94 6.96
CA TRP A 171 -15.13 -11.50 7.73
C TRP A 171 -16.00 -10.41 8.36
N GLN A 172 -15.38 -9.39 8.99
CA GLN A 172 -16.11 -8.28 9.62
C GLN A 172 -16.96 -7.50 8.60
N ILE A 173 -16.41 -7.24 7.41
CA ILE A 173 -17.16 -6.59 6.33
C ILE A 173 -18.32 -7.46 5.86
N LYS A 174 -18.08 -8.76 5.61
CA LYS A 174 -19.15 -9.70 5.20
C LYS A 174 -20.25 -9.79 6.24
N ALA A 175 -19.91 -9.78 7.54
CA ALA A 175 -20.90 -9.74 8.61
C ALA A 175 -21.74 -8.46 8.58
N THR A 176 -21.11 -7.31 8.35
CA THR A 176 -21.79 -6.01 8.19
C THR A 176 -22.77 -6.04 7.01
N LEU A 177 -22.38 -6.63 5.87
CA LEU A 177 -23.21 -6.68 4.67
C LEU A 177 -24.42 -7.63 4.78
N ARG A 178 -24.36 -8.63 5.68
CA ARG A 178 -25.48 -9.57 5.90
C ARG A 178 -26.62 -9.00 6.74
N CYS A 179 -26.38 -7.90 7.42
CA CYS A 179 -27.37 -7.24 8.28
C CYS A 179 -28.26 -6.23 7.53
N ASN A 180 -28.12 -6.14 6.19
CA ASN A 180 -28.92 -5.28 5.32
C ASN A 180 -29.90 -6.16 4.49
#